data_29b03a6d353b2f9c4303eb24e6f53bc4
#
_entry.id   29b03a6d353b2f9c4303eb24e6f53bc4
#
_cell.length_a   1.000
_cell.length_b   1.000
_cell.length_c   1.000
_cell.angle_alpha   90.00
_cell.angle_beta   90.00
_cell.angle_gamma   90.00
#
_symmetry.space_group_name_H-M   'P 1'
#
loop_
_entity.id
_entity.type
_entity.pdbx_description
1 polymer ?
#
loop_
_entity_poly.entity_id
_entity_poly.type
_entity_poly.pdbx_seq_one_letter_code
_entity_poly.pdbx_strand_id
1 'polypeptide(L)'
;MKKQLQFKFIGVLVVASTVLTLNSCKKDTPASEGVSFEAVLASGGEFAPFSNEKNLIDVTTSSVPVDSGNWNCTNTTWNVMQGNQDFPLYDPNVSVVYPGSLLQGASLNNATPDVVAVKRGGGTVSIDIINGSGAVYVTVPEVKKSLITQALNDIIYNNNAVMPARFTFQHEVVKTKEELALALGLNVEIVPVTVVANLSFSNQSTMNHYLVVLKQSFYTMSYDIPPSYGDFFDPSVTPIDLAKYVSPGNPACYVSDVTYGRVFYLLIESSSSLMKIEAAINVSFSNAPVSGDLNASYLSSLDDLSVKVIALGGTTSSTFSAISASQLSTLTNTLAQSADLNAGVPLSYVVRTVYNNKLVKNKLDIEYTINDCQLVP
;
A
#
# COMPACT_ATOMS: atom_id res chain seq x y z
N MET A 1 58.04 36.96 84.65
CA MET A 1 57.31 37.04 85.94
C MET A 1 56.05 36.17 85.80
N LYS A 2 56.07 35.03 86.47
CA LYS A 2 55.19 34.64 87.59
C LYS A 2 53.71 34.81 87.21
N LYS A 3 52.76 33.85 87.30
CA LYS A 3 52.55 32.71 88.21
C LYS A 3 51.42 31.87 87.68
N GLN A 4 51.53 30.55 87.73
CA GLN A 4 50.74 29.55 88.47
C GLN A 4 49.26 29.42 88.13
N LEU A 5 48.87 28.28 87.59
CA LEU A 5 48.44 27.06 88.27
C LEU A 5 47.18 27.22 89.10
N GLN A 6 46.10 26.60 88.67
CA GLN A 6 45.31 25.73 89.59
C GLN A 6 44.42 24.79 88.81
N PHE A 7 44.54 23.52 89.11
CA PHE A 7 43.67 22.39 88.89
C PHE A 7 42.33 22.56 89.62
N LYS A 8 41.26 22.18 89.05
CA LYS A 8 40.15 21.46 89.75
C LYS A 8 39.43 20.51 88.81
N PHE A 9 39.50 19.28 89.25
CA PHE A 9 38.63 18.14 88.85
C PHE A 9 37.16 18.43 89.05
N ILE A 10 36.29 17.76 88.33
CA ILE A 10 35.10 17.06 88.74
C ILE A 10 34.05 17.12 87.57
N GLY A 11 33.62 15.98 87.24
CA GLY A 11 32.25 15.75 86.79
C GLY A 11 32.09 15.09 85.41
N VAL A 12 32.37 13.79 85.38
CA VAL A 12 31.86 12.95 84.29
C VAL A 12 30.36 12.87 84.40
N LEU A 13 29.64 13.48 83.46
CA LEU A 13 28.22 13.20 83.24
C LEU A 13 28.08 12.62 81.84
N VAL A 14 28.00 11.30 81.81
CA VAL A 14 27.64 10.57 80.57
C VAL A 14 26.17 10.79 80.33
N VAL A 15 25.85 11.67 79.39
CA VAL A 15 24.48 11.75 78.80
C VAL A 15 24.48 10.86 77.57
N ALA A 16 23.94 9.69 77.72
CA ALA A 16 23.65 8.80 76.60
C ALA A 16 22.54 9.42 75.77
N SER A 17 22.95 10.15 74.73
CA SER A 17 22.00 10.60 73.67
C SER A 17 21.67 9.39 72.81
N THR A 18 20.54 8.74 73.06
CA THR A 18 19.89 7.81 72.12
C THR A 18 19.45 8.59 70.96
N VAL A 19 20.26 8.56 69.90
CA VAL A 19 19.84 8.98 68.52
C VAL A 19 18.82 7.95 68.04
N LEU A 20 17.55 8.25 68.19
CA LEU A 20 16.50 7.59 67.46
C LEU A 20 16.62 7.94 65.98
N THR A 21 17.36 7.10 65.24
CA THR A 21 17.29 7.09 63.78
C THR A 21 15.86 6.63 63.42
N LEU A 22 14.99 7.58 63.12
CA LEU A 22 13.77 7.32 62.39
C LEU A 22 14.22 6.85 60.99
N ASN A 23 14.40 5.52 60.87
CA ASN A 23 14.34 4.87 59.57
C ASN A 23 12.92 5.07 59.08
N SER A 24 12.70 6.19 58.36
CA SER A 24 11.59 6.32 57.45
C SER A 24 11.80 5.24 56.38
N CYS A 25 11.19 4.08 56.57
CA CYS A 25 10.90 3.19 55.45
C CYS A 25 10.06 4.01 54.50
N LYS A 26 10.70 4.67 53.53
CA LYS A 26 10.08 4.84 52.27
C LYS A 26 9.67 3.43 51.82
N LYS A 27 8.40 3.09 51.97
CA LYS A 27 7.79 2.09 51.09
C LYS A 27 8.09 2.58 49.68
N ASP A 28 9.16 2.06 49.10
CA ASP A 28 9.24 1.97 47.68
C ASP A 28 8.05 1.11 47.29
N THR A 29 6.94 1.79 47.06
CA THR A 29 5.90 1.24 46.21
C THR A 29 6.67 0.84 44.97
N PRO A 30 6.72 -0.46 44.58
CA PRO A 30 7.30 -0.79 43.30
C PRO A 30 6.53 0.11 42.33
N ALA A 31 7.27 1.02 41.67
CA ALA A 31 6.74 1.72 40.52
C ALA A 31 6.12 0.60 39.71
N SER A 32 4.79 0.60 39.60
CA SER A 32 4.15 -0.25 38.61
C SER A 32 4.97 -0.01 37.36
N GLU A 33 5.67 -1.04 36.87
CA GLU A 33 6.37 -0.92 35.60
C GLU A 33 5.31 -0.50 34.62
N GLY A 34 5.22 0.80 34.39
CA GLY A 34 4.19 1.39 33.55
C GLY A 34 4.42 0.82 32.17
N VAL A 35 3.39 0.25 31.59
CA VAL A 35 3.42 -0.25 30.22
C VAL A 35 4.07 0.81 29.35
N SER A 36 5.24 0.52 28.78
CA SER A 36 5.96 1.48 27.92
C SER A 36 5.43 1.44 26.49
N PHE A 37 5.61 2.51 25.72
CA PHE A 37 5.31 2.50 24.28
C PHE A 37 6.04 1.36 23.58
N GLU A 38 7.31 1.12 23.93
CA GLU A 38 8.10 0.04 23.35
C GLU A 38 7.48 -1.33 23.62
N ALA A 39 7.06 -1.60 24.85
CA ALA A 39 6.43 -2.86 25.22
C ALA A 39 5.12 -3.08 24.47
N VAL A 40 4.29 -2.04 24.32
CA VAL A 40 3.03 -2.12 23.54
C VAL A 40 3.33 -2.37 22.07
N LEU A 41 4.23 -1.61 21.47
CA LEU A 41 4.54 -1.75 20.03
C LEU A 41 5.17 -3.12 19.74
N ALA A 42 6.08 -3.59 20.59
CA ALA A 42 6.69 -4.92 20.47
C ALA A 42 5.67 -6.06 20.59
N SER A 43 4.60 -5.88 21.40
CA SER A 43 3.56 -6.89 21.59
C SER A 43 2.78 -7.21 20.32
N GLY A 44 2.75 -6.29 19.36
CA GLY A 44 2.14 -6.50 18.03
C GLY A 44 2.81 -7.61 17.22
N GLY A 45 4.06 -7.91 17.52
CA GLY A 45 4.86 -8.90 16.83
C GLY A 45 5.39 -8.41 15.47
N GLU A 46 5.94 -9.33 14.72
CA GLU A 46 6.45 -9.12 13.36
C GLU A 46 5.59 -9.86 12.34
N PHE A 47 5.51 -9.31 11.14
CA PHE A 47 4.92 -10.05 10.02
C PHE A 47 5.79 -11.27 9.68
N ALA A 48 5.16 -12.41 9.46
CA ALA A 48 5.88 -13.62 9.05
C ALA A 48 6.68 -13.37 7.76
N PRO A 49 7.87 -13.97 7.61
CA PRO A 49 8.60 -13.96 6.36
C PRO A 49 7.71 -14.45 5.21
N PHE A 50 7.91 -13.88 4.03
CA PHE A 50 7.09 -14.19 2.88
C PHE A 50 7.96 -14.27 1.62
N SER A 51 7.79 -15.36 0.86
CA SER A 51 8.41 -15.59 -0.44
C SER A 51 7.33 -15.68 -1.53
N ASN A 52 7.69 -15.27 -2.75
CA ASN A 52 6.82 -15.48 -3.89
C ASN A 52 6.94 -16.93 -4.33
N GLU A 53 5.80 -17.64 -4.42
CA GLU A 53 5.73 -19.04 -4.79
C GLU A 53 4.51 -19.29 -5.67
N LYS A 54 4.66 -20.20 -6.62
CA LYS A 54 3.55 -20.72 -7.42
C LYS A 54 3.63 -22.24 -7.38
N ASN A 55 2.71 -22.86 -6.64
CA ASN A 55 2.69 -24.28 -6.39
C ASN A 55 1.54 -24.93 -7.14
N LEU A 56 1.84 -25.98 -7.91
CA LEU A 56 0.84 -26.84 -8.50
C LEU A 56 0.22 -27.72 -7.40
N ILE A 57 -1.09 -27.59 -7.20
CA ILE A 57 -1.83 -28.36 -6.20
C ILE A 57 -2.38 -29.65 -6.81
N ASP A 58 -3.06 -29.54 -7.96
CA ASP A 58 -3.74 -30.68 -8.56
C ASP A 58 -3.88 -30.52 -10.08
N VAL A 59 -3.96 -31.66 -10.78
CA VAL A 59 -4.30 -31.73 -12.20
C VAL A 59 -5.29 -32.88 -12.40
N THR A 60 -6.51 -32.52 -12.81
CA THR A 60 -7.54 -33.50 -13.16
C THR A 60 -7.96 -33.37 -14.61
N THR A 61 -8.26 -34.50 -15.22
CA THR A 61 -8.78 -34.54 -16.59
C THR A 61 -10.18 -35.16 -16.60
N SER A 62 -11.05 -34.60 -17.40
CA SER A 62 -12.41 -35.10 -17.62
C SER A 62 -12.76 -35.09 -19.10
N SER A 63 -13.59 -36.04 -19.54
CA SER A 63 -14.13 -36.06 -20.90
C SER A 63 -15.64 -35.99 -20.83
N VAL A 64 -16.22 -35.02 -21.51
CA VAL A 64 -17.66 -34.81 -21.55
C VAL A 64 -18.13 -35.07 -23.00
N PRO A 65 -18.96 -36.13 -23.24
CA PRO A 65 -19.52 -36.40 -24.55
C PRO A 65 -20.44 -35.29 -25.01
N VAL A 66 -20.36 -34.93 -26.31
CA VAL A 66 -21.29 -34.03 -26.99
C VAL A 66 -21.64 -34.60 -28.36
N ASP A 67 -22.68 -34.07 -29.02
CA ASP A 67 -23.18 -34.60 -30.29
C ASP A 67 -22.14 -34.64 -31.44
N SER A 68 -21.10 -33.79 -31.36
CA SER A 68 -20.05 -33.69 -32.39
C SER A 68 -18.68 -34.19 -31.96
N GLY A 69 -18.56 -34.93 -30.85
CA GLY A 69 -17.28 -35.42 -30.30
C GLY A 69 -17.28 -35.40 -28.78
N ASN A 70 -16.09 -35.21 -28.18
CA ASN A 70 -15.93 -35.10 -26.75
C ASN A 70 -15.18 -33.82 -26.38
N TRP A 71 -15.64 -33.12 -25.34
CA TRP A 71 -14.81 -32.12 -24.68
C TRP A 71 -13.85 -32.79 -23.72
N ASN A 72 -12.56 -32.69 -24.00
CA ASN A 72 -11.53 -33.09 -23.06
C ASN A 72 -11.07 -31.85 -22.31
N CYS A 73 -11.36 -31.82 -21.00
CA CYS A 73 -11.03 -30.72 -20.11
C CYS A 73 -9.91 -31.10 -19.16
N THR A 74 -8.90 -30.26 -19.05
CA THR A 74 -7.86 -30.36 -18.04
C THR A 74 -8.03 -29.23 -17.03
N ASN A 75 -8.30 -29.58 -15.79
CA ASN A 75 -8.36 -28.64 -14.68
C ASN A 75 -7.00 -28.62 -13.96
N THR A 76 -6.37 -27.47 -13.91
CA THR A 76 -5.08 -27.28 -13.24
C THR A 76 -5.26 -26.32 -12.08
N THR A 77 -5.08 -26.80 -10.86
CA THR A 77 -5.23 -25.99 -9.64
C THR A 77 -3.87 -25.51 -9.15
N TRP A 78 -3.76 -24.22 -8.93
CA TRP A 78 -2.58 -23.53 -8.45
C TRP A 78 -2.85 -22.84 -7.12
N ASN A 79 -1.87 -22.86 -6.21
CA ASN A 79 -1.76 -21.92 -5.11
C ASN A 79 -0.62 -20.94 -5.42
N VAL A 80 -0.93 -19.64 -5.38
CA VAL A 80 0.02 -18.56 -5.67
C VAL A 80 0.15 -17.67 -4.44
N MET A 81 1.36 -17.60 -3.91
CA MET A 81 1.76 -16.64 -2.90
C MET A 81 2.57 -15.53 -3.56
N GLN A 82 2.09 -14.30 -3.47
CA GLN A 82 2.74 -13.12 -4.04
C GLN A 82 2.83 -12.00 -3.02
N GLY A 83 4.02 -11.40 -2.86
CA GLY A 83 4.28 -10.28 -1.97
C GLY A 83 4.79 -9.07 -2.73
N ASN A 84 4.06 -7.97 -2.67
CA ASN A 84 4.43 -6.69 -3.25
C ASN A 84 4.82 -5.71 -2.15
N GLN A 85 5.70 -4.75 -2.45
CA GLN A 85 6.03 -3.67 -1.50
C GLN A 85 4.89 -2.65 -1.41
N ASP A 86 4.23 -2.43 -2.53
CA ASP A 86 3.16 -1.45 -2.64
C ASP A 86 1.79 -2.10 -2.40
N PHE A 87 0.96 -1.36 -1.68
CA PHE A 87 -0.47 -1.64 -1.57
C PHE A 87 -1.19 -0.79 -2.61
N PRO A 88 -1.86 -1.38 -3.61
CA PRO A 88 -2.56 -0.62 -4.64
C PRO A 88 -3.80 0.07 -4.08
N LEU A 89 -4.13 1.25 -4.60
CA LEU A 89 -5.34 2.01 -4.29
C LEU A 89 -6.26 2.05 -5.51
N TYR A 90 -7.46 1.51 -5.36
CA TYR A 90 -8.51 1.54 -6.39
C TYR A 90 -9.64 2.51 -6.06
N ASP A 91 -9.68 3.01 -4.83
CA ASP A 91 -10.53 4.13 -4.43
C ASP A 91 -9.64 5.31 -3.99
N PRO A 92 -9.51 6.35 -4.82
CA PRO A 92 -8.71 7.53 -4.47
C PRO A 92 -9.27 8.32 -3.30
N ASN A 93 -10.51 8.02 -2.90
CA ASN A 93 -11.17 8.70 -1.78
C ASN A 93 -10.95 8.02 -0.42
N VAL A 94 -10.15 6.95 -0.36
CA VAL A 94 -9.80 6.31 0.92
C VAL A 94 -9.21 7.34 1.87
N SER A 95 -10.02 7.69 2.89
CA SER A 95 -9.69 8.81 3.78
C SER A 95 -8.60 8.49 4.80
N VAL A 96 -8.30 7.21 4.99
CA VAL A 96 -7.36 6.72 6.00
C VAL A 96 -5.94 6.56 5.47
N VAL A 97 -5.74 6.62 4.15
CA VAL A 97 -4.42 6.47 3.52
C VAL A 97 -3.86 7.85 3.13
N TYR A 98 -2.86 8.30 3.86
CA TYR A 98 -2.06 9.49 3.60
C TYR A 98 -0.70 9.36 4.30
N PRO A 99 0.37 9.99 3.84
CA PRO A 99 1.68 9.89 4.46
C PRO A 99 1.63 10.19 5.97
N GLY A 100 2.19 9.29 6.75
CA GLY A 100 2.20 9.35 8.21
C GLY A 100 0.92 8.84 8.90
N SER A 101 -0.15 8.42 8.21
CA SER A 101 -1.32 7.83 8.88
C SER A 101 -0.96 6.52 9.58
N LEU A 102 -1.58 6.24 10.73
CA LEU A 102 -1.38 5.01 11.49
C LEU A 102 -2.47 3.99 11.20
N LEU A 103 -2.04 2.78 10.90
CA LEU A 103 -2.90 1.66 10.51
C LEU A 103 -2.66 0.44 11.40
N GLN A 104 -3.66 -0.40 11.51
CA GLN A 104 -3.59 -1.69 12.19
C GLN A 104 -3.08 -2.76 11.22
N GLY A 105 -2.02 -3.46 11.59
CA GLY A 105 -1.33 -4.42 10.72
C GLY A 105 -2.21 -5.58 10.24
N ALA A 106 -3.14 -6.04 11.08
CA ALA A 106 -4.03 -7.14 10.74
C ALA A 106 -5.05 -6.79 9.62
N SER A 107 -5.31 -5.50 9.39
CA SER A 107 -6.30 -5.03 8.41
C SER A 107 -5.71 -4.50 7.11
N LEU A 108 -4.39 -4.54 6.94
CA LEU A 108 -3.72 -3.91 5.79
C LEU A 108 -4.18 -4.46 4.44
N ASN A 109 -4.59 -5.72 4.39
CA ASN A 109 -5.10 -6.34 3.17
C ASN A 109 -6.59 -6.10 2.93
N ASN A 110 -7.29 -5.38 3.82
CA ASN A 110 -8.68 -4.98 3.60
C ASN A 110 -8.76 -3.84 2.58
N ALA A 111 -9.89 -3.72 1.88
CA ALA A 111 -10.14 -2.63 0.94
C ALA A 111 -9.96 -1.24 1.61
N THR A 112 -10.29 -1.14 2.88
CA THR A 112 -10.01 0.01 3.74
C THR A 112 -9.37 -0.50 5.03
N PRO A 113 -8.08 -0.21 5.26
CA PRO A 113 -7.42 -0.59 6.51
C PRO A 113 -8.01 0.12 7.74
N ASP A 114 -7.99 -0.56 8.88
CA ASP A 114 -8.38 0.02 10.15
C ASP A 114 -7.30 0.97 10.68
N VAL A 115 -7.74 2.08 11.27
CA VAL A 115 -6.83 3.08 11.81
C VAL A 115 -6.44 2.79 13.26
N VAL A 116 -5.25 3.22 13.65
CA VAL A 116 -4.89 3.42 15.05
C VAL A 116 -5.31 4.84 15.44
N ALA A 117 -6.48 4.97 16.04
CA ALA A 117 -7.15 6.25 16.31
C ALA A 117 -6.61 6.92 17.59
N VAL A 118 -5.35 7.31 17.60
CA VAL A 118 -4.73 8.11 18.66
C VAL A 118 -4.30 9.47 18.12
N LYS A 119 -4.20 10.47 19.00
CA LYS A 119 -3.73 11.80 18.59
C LYS A 119 -2.28 11.72 18.11
N ARG A 120 -2.00 12.37 16.98
CA ARG A 120 -0.70 12.30 16.33
C ARG A 120 0.19 13.46 16.73
N GLY A 121 1.50 13.21 16.80
CA GLY A 121 2.51 14.25 16.83
C GLY A 121 2.62 14.99 15.50
N GLY A 122 3.48 15.98 15.44
CA GLY A 122 3.88 16.64 14.19
C GLY A 122 4.83 15.77 13.36
N GLY A 123 5.16 16.25 12.16
CA GLY A 123 6.14 15.59 11.31
C GLY A 123 6.37 16.34 10.02
N THR A 124 7.35 15.89 9.25
CA THR A 124 7.70 16.45 7.96
C THR A 124 7.24 15.52 6.85
N VAL A 125 6.68 16.09 5.82
CA VAL A 125 6.37 15.38 4.56
C VAL A 125 7.12 16.04 3.42
N SER A 126 7.54 15.25 2.46
CA SER A 126 8.28 15.69 1.28
C SER A 126 7.79 15.00 0.03
N ILE A 127 8.07 15.59 -1.15
CA ILE A 127 7.80 14.96 -2.44
C ILE A 127 9.07 14.89 -3.29
N ASP A 128 9.17 13.86 -4.12
CA ASP A 128 10.34 13.54 -4.95
C ASP A 128 10.33 14.25 -6.32
N ILE A 129 9.91 15.51 -6.36
CA ILE A 129 9.94 16.28 -7.61
C ILE A 129 11.38 16.63 -7.98
N ILE A 130 11.80 16.16 -9.16
CA ILE A 130 13.04 16.56 -9.81
C ILE A 130 12.75 17.80 -10.68
N ASN A 131 13.53 18.85 -10.57
CA ASN A 131 13.38 20.14 -11.27
C ASN A 131 12.25 21.05 -10.74
N GLY A 132 11.82 20.90 -9.49
CA GLY A 132 10.98 21.88 -8.83
C GLY A 132 11.72 23.19 -8.59
N SER A 133 10.99 24.30 -8.61
CA SER A 133 11.51 25.65 -8.33
C SER A 133 11.35 26.12 -6.89
N GLY A 134 10.59 25.38 -6.08
CA GLY A 134 10.24 25.69 -4.71
C GLY A 134 10.65 24.63 -3.70
N ALA A 135 10.25 24.83 -2.44
CA ALA A 135 10.43 23.83 -1.40
C ALA A 135 9.65 22.56 -1.71
N VAL A 136 10.29 21.42 -1.49
CA VAL A 136 9.70 20.08 -1.74
C VAL A 136 9.26 19.39 -0.44
N TYR A 137 9.27 20.09 0.69
CA TYR A 137 8.84 19.57 1.98
C TYR A 137 8.06 20.60 2.80
N VAL A 138 7.22 20.11 3.70
CA VAL A 138 6.47 20.91 4.69
C VAL A 138 6.45 20.14 6.01
N THR A 139 6.71 20.88 7.11
CA THR A 139 6.54 20.37 8.47
C THR A 139 5.16 20.75 8.98
N VAL A 140 4.39 19.76 9.42
CA VAL A 140 3.05 19.94 9.99
C VAL A 140 3.07 19.79 11.51
N PRO A 141 2.28 20.58 12.25
CA PRO A 141 2.25 20.49 13.72
C PRO A 141 1.53 19.24 14.22
N GLU A 142 0.71 18.62 13.38
CA GLU A 142 -0.02 17.40 13.67
C GLU A 142 -0.21 16.60 12.37
N VAL A 143 0.06 15.30 12.40
CA VAL A 143 -0.15 14.42 11.25
C VAL A 143 -1.62 14.04 11.16
N LYS A 144 -2.36 14.72 10.30
CA LYS A 144 -3.76 14.42 9.98
C LYS A 144 -4.06 14.72 8.52
N LYS A 145 -5.03 14.02 7.94
CA LYS A 145 -5.35 14.11 6.51
C LYS A 145 -5.43 15.53 5.98
N SER A 146 -6.16 16.42 6.67
CA SER A 146 -6.36 17.81 6.21
C SER A 146 -5.06 18.61 6.13
N LEU A 147 -4.15 18.46 7.11
CA LEU A 147 -2.86 19.15 7.10
C LEU A 147 -1.89 18.56 6.08
N ILE A 148 -1.90 17.22 5.91
CA ILE A 148 -1.11 16.55 4.87
C ILE A 148 -1.59 16.94 3.48
N THR A 149 -2.90 17.01 3.24
CA THR A 149 -3.46 17.49 1.98
C THR A 149 -3.09 18.95 1.72
N GLN A 150 -3.14 19.82 2.74
CA GLN A 150 -2.71 21.21 2.61
C GLN A 150 -1.22 21.29 2.27
N ALA A 151 -0.36 20.53 2.97
CA ALA A 151 1.07 20.48 2.69
C ALA A 151 1.37 20.04 1.25
N LEU A 152 0.65 19.03 0.74
CA LEU A 152 0.76 18.61 -0.66
C LEU A 152 0.40 19.74 -1.62
N ASN A 153 -0.73 20.40 -1.39
CA ASN A 153 -1.16 21.53 -2.24
C ASN A 153 -0.15 22.68 -2.21
N ASP A 154 0.39 23.01 -1.05
CA ASP A 154 1.41 24.06 -0.92
C ASP A 154 2.69 23.73 -1.68
N ILE A 155 3.16 22.47 -1.61
CA ILE A 155 4.34 22.02 -2.34
C ILE A 155 4.08 22.08 -3.85
N ILE A 156 2.96 21.53 -4.33
CA ILE A 156 2.62 21.50 -5.76
C ILE A 156 2.47 22.92 -6.31
N TYR A 157 1.74 23.80 -5.61
CA TYR A 157 1.52 25.18 -6.02
C TYR A 157 2.84 25.95 -6.21
N ASN A 158 3.82 25.71 -5.34
CA ASN A 158 5.12 26.39 -5.39
C ASN A 158 6.08 25.82 -6.43
N ASN A 159 5.78 24.65 -7.01
CA ASN A 159 6.75 23.96 -7.89
C ASN A 159 6.42 23.99 -9.38
N ASN A 160 5.19 24.27 -9.81
CA ASN A 160 4.78 24.41 -11.22
C ASN A 160 5.42 23.42 -12.22
N ALA A 161 5.78 22.21 -11.76
CA ALA A 161 6.45 21.22 -12.57
C ALA A 161 5.45 20.53 -13.52
N VAL A 162 5.83 20.34 -14.76
CA VAL A 162 5.06 19.57 -15.75
C VAL A 162 5.70 18.20 -15.90
N MET A 163 4.92 17.15 -15.66
CA MET A 163 5.41 15.77 -15.79
C MET A 163 5.43 15.34 -17.26
N PRO A 164 6.53 14.76 -17.75
CA PRO A 164 6.55 14.17 -19.07
C PRO A 164 5.59 12.98 -19.14
N ALA A 165 4.93 12.83 -20.28
CA ALA A 165 4.01 11.71 -20.54
C ALA A 165 4.79 10.40 -20.77
N ARG A 166 5.30 9.80 -19.70
CA ARG A 166 5.99 8.51 -19.73
C ARG A 166 5.22 7.51 -18.87
N PHE A 167 4.88 6.37 -19.47
CA PHE A 167 4.15 5.30 -18.77
C PHE A 167 5.06 4.10 -18.55
N THR A 168 4.93 3.44 -17.42
CA THR A 168 5.31 2.03 -17.33
C THR A 168 4.26 1.21 -18.05
N PHE A 169 4.69 0.23 -18.82
CA PHE A 169 3.84 -0.65 -19.60
C PHE A 169 4.09 -2.09 -19.17
N GLN A 170 3.02 -2.76 -18.79
CA GLN A 170 3.03 -4.17 -18.42
C GLN A 170 1.80 -4.84 -19.04
N HIS A 171 1.93 -6.10 -19.42
CA HIS A 171 0.80 -6.91 -19.85
C HIS A 171 0.99 -8.36 -19.47
N GLU A 172 -0.11 -9.04 -19.23
CA GLU A 172 -0.13 -10.47 -18.92
C GLU A 172 -1.42 -11.14 -19.34
N VAL A 173 -1.35 -12.44 -19.62
CA VAL A 173 -2.52 -13.28 -19.88
C VAL A 173 -3.23 -13.54 -18.56
N VAL A 174 -4.55 -13.36 -18.55
CA VAL A 174 -5.40 -13.68 -17.40
C VAL A 174 -6.52 -14.60 -17.82
N LYS A 175 -6.62 -15.78 -17.21
CA LYS A 175 -7.60 -16.80 -17.56
C LYS A 175 -8.74 -16.90 -16.54
N THR A 176 -8.51 -16.41 -15.34
CA THR A 176 -9.47 -16.46 -14.23
C THR A 176 -9.57 -15.11 -13.52
N LYS A 177 -10.62 -14.94 -12.73
CA LYS A 177 -10.79 -13.73 -11.90
C LYS A 177 -9.71 -13.62 -10.83
N GLU A 178 -9.24 -14.76 -10.37
CA GLU A 178 -8.18 -14.88 -9.36
C GLU A 178 -6.84 -14.42 -9.95
N GLU A 179 -6.51 -14.86 -11.17
CA GLU A 179 -5.32 -14.35 -11.88
C GLU A 179 -5.42 -12.84 -12.13
N LEU A 180 -6.60 -12.35 -12.53
CA LEU A 180 -6.82 -10.91 -12.67
C LEU A 180 -6.61 -10.18 -11.33
N ALA A 181 -7.12 -10.71 -10.23
CA ALA A 181 -6.95 -10.12 -8.91
C ALA A 181 -5.46 -10.08 -8.51
N LEU A 182 -4.72 -11.17 -8.74
CA LEU A 182 -3.27 -11.23 -8.51
C LEU A 182 -2.52 -10.17 -9.32
N ALA A 183 -2.84 -10.06 -10.62
CA ALA A 183 -2.25 -9.08 -11.52
C ALA A 183 -2.51 -7.63 -11.08
N LEU A 184 -3.68 -7.39 -10.50
CA LEU A 184 -4.06 -6.10 -9.92
C LEU A 184 -3.47 -5.87 -8.51
N GLY A 185 -2.84 -6.87 -7.90
CA GLY A 185 -2.31 -6.79 -6.53
C GLY A 185 -3.39 -6.82 -5.45
N LEU A 186 -4.53 -7.44 -5.73
CA LEU A 186 -5.71 -7.51 -4.85
C LEU A 186 -5.97 -8.92 -4.35
N ASN A 187 -6.49 -9.03 -3.13
CA ASN A 187 -7.12 -10.27 -2.67
C ASN A 187 -8.50 -10.42 -3.34
N VAL A 188 -8.81 -11.60 -3.89
CA VAL A 188 -10.08 -11.87 -4.60
C VAL A 188 -11.30 -11.56 -3.76
N GLU A 189 -11.24 -11.84 -2.45
CA GLU A 189 -12.36 -11.60 -1.51
C GLU A 189 -12.61 -10.09 -1.26
N ILE A 190 -11.62 -9.25 -1.56
CA ILE A 190 -11.61 -7.83 -1.20
C ILE A 190 -11.64 -6.93 -2.44
N VAL A 191 -11.67 -7.53 -3.62
CA VAL A 191 -11.73 -6.74 -4.88
C VAL A 191 -12.96 -5.82 -4.82
N PRO A 192 -12.79 -4.49 -4.93
CA PRO A 192 -13.92 -3.58 -4.91
C PRO A 192 -14.97 -4.00 -5.94
N VAL A 193 -16.23 -4.02 -5.55
CA VAL A 193 -17.36 -4.42 -6.43
C VAL A 193 -17.32 -3.69 -7.77
N THR A 194 -16.86 -2.45 -7.76
CA THR A 194 -16.67 -1.63 -8.96
C THR A 194 -15.61 -2.19 -9.91
N VAL A 195 -14.50 -2.74 -9.39
CA VAL A 195 -13.44 -3.37 -10.20
C VAL A 195 -13.97 -4.68 -10.80
N VAL A 196 -14.61 -5.54 -10.00
CA VAL A 196 -15.17 -6.81 -10.44
C VAL A 196 -16.25 -6.61 -11.51
N ALA A 197 -17.15 -5.65 -11.30
CA ALA A 197 -18.24 -5.37 -12.24
C ALA A 197 -17.73 -4.85 -13.59
N ASN A 198 -16.63 -4.11 -13.59
CA ASN A 198 -16.10 -3.47 -14.81
C ASN A 198 -15.02 -4.28 -15.53
N LEU A 199 -14.35 -5.23 -14.83
CA LEU A 199 -13.42 -6.18 -15.43
C LEU A 199 -13.97 -7.61 -15.40
N SER A 200 -15.29 -7.80 -15.49
CA SER A 200 -15.90 -9.14 -15.58
C SER A 200 -15.49 -9.81 -16.89
N PHE A 201 -15.02 -11.05 -16.78
CA PHE A 201 -14.72 -11.90 -17.95
C PHE A 201 -15.99 -12.22 -18.75
N SER A 202 -15.83 -12.32 -20.07
CA SER A 202 -16.80 -13.04 -20.87
C SER A 202 -16.70 -14.53 -20.55
N ASN A 203 -17.80 -15.20 -20.28
CA ASN A 203 -17.82 -16.64 -20.02
C ASN A 203 -17.69 -17.48 -21.32
N GLN A 204 -17.27 -16.87 -22.44
CA GLN A 204 -17.09 -17.57 -23.69
C GLN A 204 -15.73 -18.24 -23.72
N SER A 205 -15.71 -19.56 -23.82
CA SER A 205 -14.50 -20.40 -23.84
C SER A 205 -13.56 -20.12 -25.04
N THR A 206 -14.04 -19.37 -26.03
CA THR A 206 -13.27 -18.98 -27.24
C THR A 206 -12.52 -17.66 -27.10
N MET A 207 -12.72 -16.92 -26.01
CA MET A 207 -12.10 -15.61 -25.82
C MET A 207 -10.81 -15.72 -25.01
N ASN A 208 -9.77 -15.08 -25.52
CA ASN A 208 -8.51 -14.89 -24.77
C ASN A 208 -8.53 -13.51 -24.10
N HIS A 209 -7.93 -13.43 -22.93
CA HIS A 209 -7.92 -12.21 -22.11
C HIS A 209 -6.50 -11.78 -21.79
N TYR A 210 -6.22 -10.48 -21.97
CA TYR A 210 -5.00 -9.83 -21.55
C TYR A 210 -5.31 -8.64 -20.66
N LEU A 211 -4.64 -8.55 -19.53
CA LEU A 211 -4.58 -7.33 -18.75
C LEU A 211 -3.38 -6.50 -19.23
N VAL A 212 -3.64 -5.25 -19.60
CA VAL A 212 -2.61 -4.24 -19.88
C VAL A 212 -2.66 -3.19 -18.80
N VAL A 213 -1.52 -2.84 -18.23
CA VAL A 213 -1.37 -1.80 -17.23
C VAL A 213 -0.48 -0.69 -17.77
N LEU A 214 -1.04 0.51 -17.86
CA LEU A 214 -0.33 1.73 -18.22
C LEU A 214 -0.32 2.65 -16.99
N LYS A 215 0.81 2.75 -16.28
CA LYS A 215 0.96 3.55 -15.06
C LYS A 215 1.94 4.69 -15.28
N GLN A 216 1.53 5.89 -14.92
CA GLN A 216 2.40 7.07 -14.86
C GLN A 216 2.43 7.61 -13.43
N SER A 217 3.56 7.45 -12.78
CA SER A 217 3.80 8.05 -11.47
C SER A 217 4.27 9.50 -11.67
N PHE A 218 3.63 10.43 -10.99
CA PHE A 218 3.97 11.85 -11.06
C PHE A 218 5.00 12.20 -9.99
N TYR A 219 4.73 11.80 -8.75
CA TYR A 219 5.58 11.98 -7.60
C TYR A 219 5.20 11.01 -6.49
N THR A 220 6.12 10.83 -5.57
CA THR A 220 5.86 10.14 -4.30
C THR A 220 5.92 11.16 -3.17
N MET A 221 4.91 11.14 -2.30
CA MET A 221 4.91 11.93 -1.07
C MET A 221 5.29 11.02 0.08
N SER A 222 6.38 11.35 0.76
CA SER A 222 6.96 10.57 1.85
C SER A 222 6.77 11.29 3.18
N TYR A 223 6.61 10.52 4.26
CA TYR A 223 6.65 10.97 5.63
C TYR A 223 8.02 10.65 6.22
N ASP A 224 8.70 11.67 6.72
CA ASP A 224 10.01 11.52 7.32
C ASP A 224 9.93 10.61 8.55
N ILE A 225 10.87 9.66 8.63
CA ILE A 225 10.90 8.67 9.71
C ILE A 225 11.20 9.39 11.03
N PRO A 226 10.30 9.34 12.02
CA PRO A 226 10.58 9.92 13.33
C PRO A 226 11.78 9.23 14.02
N PRO A 227 12.65 9.97 14.72
CA PRO A 227 13.81 9.41 15.39
C PRO A 227 13.47 8.48 16.55
N SER A 228 12.27 8.59 17.12
CA SER A 228 11.77 7.68 18.17
C SER A 228 10.29 7.35 17.97
N TYR A 229 9.82 6.24 18.57
CA TYR A 229 8.39 5.88 18.49
C TYR A 229 7.50 6.93 19.16
N GLY A 230 8.00 7.61 20.21
CA GLY A 230 7.25 8.66 20.92
C GLY A 230 6.87 9.82 20.00
N ASP A 231 7.70 10.10 19.00
CA ASP A 231 7.49 11.22 18.08
C ASP A 231 6.32 11.00 17.09
N PHE A 232 5.84 9.76 16.99
CA PHE A 232 4.59 9.48 16.24
C PHE A 232 3.35 10.02 16.95
N PHE A 233 3.39 10.24 18.25
CA PHE A 233 2.24 10.52 19.09
C PHE A 233 2.28 11.91 19.71
N ASP A 234 1.11 12.49 19.91
CA ASP A 234 1.00 13.69 20.75
C ASP A 234 1.42 13.35 22.20
N PRO A 235 2.08 14.26 22.94
CA PRO A 235 2.49 14.02 24.31
C PRO A 235 1.37 13.62 25.28
N SER A 236 0.10 13.86 24.93
CA SER A 236 -1.04 13.44 25.75
C SER A 236 -1.42 11.95 25.58
N VAL A 237 -0.89 11.27 24.56
CA VAL A 237 -1.17 9.86 24.30
C VAL A 237 -0.34 9.00 25.26
N THR A 238 -0.98 8.01 25.85
CA THR A 238 -0.34 7.06 26.76
C THR A 238 -0.17 5.69 26.10
N PRO A 239 0.77 4.85 26.60
CA PRO A 239 0.88 3.47 26.10
C PRO A 239 -0.43 2.68 26.23
N ILE A 240 -1.28 2.96 27.23
CA ILE A 240 -2.59 2.32 27.42
C ILE A 240 -3.55 2.68 26.30
N ASP A 241 -3.48 3.91 25.76
CA ASP A 241 -4.31 4.31 24.62
C ASP A 241 -3.92 3.55 23.37
N LEU A 242 -2.62 3.34 23.16
CA LEU A 242 -2.10 2.57 22.03
C LEU A 242 -2.41 1.07 22.15
N ALA A 243 -2.39 0.52 23.38
CA ALA A 243 -2.67 -0.89 23.64
C ALA A 243 -4.10 -1.32 23.25
N LYS A 244 -5.00 -0.38 22.99
CA LYS A 244 -6.34 -0.66 22.45
C LYS A 244 -6.32 -1.14 21.00
N TYR A 245 -5.24 -0.87 20.28
CA TYR A 245 -5.11 -1.11 18.84
C TYR A 245 -4.01 -2.11 18.51
N VAL A 246 -3.08 -2.36 19.42
CA VAL A 246 -1.92 -3.24 19.20
C VAL A 246 -2.08 -4.51 20.03
N SER A 247 -1.96 -5.66 19.35
CA SER A 247 -2.04 -6.98 19.98
C SER A 247 -1.23 -7.98 19.16
N PRO A 248 -0.92 -9.18 19.68
CA PRO A 248 -0.20 -10.20 18.90
C PRO A 248 -0.83 -10.45 17.53
N GLY A 249 -0.05 -10.32 16.46
CA GLY A 249 -0.50 -10.41 15.07
C GLY A 249 -1.14 -9.12 14.51
N ASN A 250 -1.26 -8.07 15.32
CA ASN A 250 -1.77 -6.77 14.90
C ASN A 250 -0.80 -5.64 15.30
N PRO A 251 0.38 -5.54 14.70
CA PRO A 251 1.32 -4.46 14.96
C PRO A 251 0.79 -3.11 14.49
N ALA A 252 1.17 -2.03 15.18
CA ALA A 252 0.96 -0.68 14.67
C ALA A 252 1.87 -0.45 13.46
N CYS A 253 1.28 0.05 12.38
CA CYS A 253 1.95 0.38 11.13
C CYS A 253 1.70 1.84 10.76
N TYR A 254 2.52 2.38 9.89
CA TYR A 254 2.28 3.71 9.31
C TYR A 254 2.51 3.71 7.81
N VAL A 255 1.81 4.59 7.11
CA VAL A 255 2.04 4.85 5.69
C VAL A 255 3.29 5.71 5.57
N SER A 256 4.37 5.13 5.04
CA SER A 256 5.62 5.87 4.83
C SER A 256 5.57 6.71 3.57
N ASP A 257 5.00 6.17 2.49
CA ASP A 257 5.01 6.77 1.17
C ASP A 257 3.66 6.58 0.49
N VAL A 258 3.24 7.57 -0.29
CA VAL A 258 2.07 7.49 -1.19
C VAL A 258 2.50 7.95 -2.57
N THR A 259 2.33 7.09 -3.58
CA THR A 259 2.61 7.41 -4.97
C THR A 259 1.37 8.00 -5.62
N TYR A 260 1.53 9.18 -6.20
CA TYR A 260 0.50 9.90 -6.93
C TYR A 260 0.75 9.86 -8.43
N GLY A 261 -0.32 9.82 -9.21
CA GLY A 261 -0.21 9.76 -10.66
C GLY A 261 -1.52 9.39 -11.31
N ARG A 262 -1.42 8.66 -12.44
CA ARG A 262 -2.56 8.07 -13.15
C ARG A 262 -2.23 6.66 -13.60
N VAL A 263 -3.24 5.80 -13.67
CA VAL A 263 -3.11 4.43 -14.12
C VAL A 263 -4.34 4.01 -14.94
N PHE A 264 -4.10 3.21 -15.96
CA PHE A 264 -5.12 2.62 -16.82
C PHE A 264 -4.91 1.12 -16.83
N TYR A 265 -5.97 0.42 -16.48
CA TYR A 265 -6.07 -1.02 -16.61
C TYR A 265 -6.98 -1.31 -17.80
N LEU A 266 -6.47 -2.01 -18.80
CA LEU A 266 -7.21 -2.40 -19.99
C LEU A 266 -7.35 -3.92 -19.98
N LEU A 267 -8.55 -4.44 -19.80
CA LEU A 267 -8.84 -5.85 -20.05
C LEU A 267 -9.23 -6.00 -21.51
N ILE A 268 -8.35 -6.60 -22.31
CA ILE A 268 -8.52 -6.87 -23.71
C ILE A 268 -9.02 -8.30 -23.88
N GLU A 269 -10.19 -8.46 -24.47
CA GLU A 269 -10.82 -9.74 -24.78
C GLU A 269 -10.91 -9.89 -26.31
N SER A 270 -10.49 -11.04 -26.84
CA SER A 270 -10.55 -11.31 -28.27
C SER A 270 -10.58 -12.82 -28.56
N SER A 271 -11.25 -13.23 -29.64
CA SER A 271 -11.17 -14.59 -30.18
C SER A 271 -9.89 -14.88 -30.98
N SER A 272 -9.08 -13.85 -31.25
CA SER A 272 -7.78 -14.01 -31.87
C SER A 272 -6.82 -14.84 -31.00
N SER A 273 -5.81 -15.47 -31.63
CA SER A 273 -4.80 -16.21 -30.87
C SER A 273 -4.02 -15.32 -29.89
N LEU A 274 -3.54 -15.89 -28.78
CA LEU A 274 -2.72 -15.18 -27.80
C LEU A 274 -1.54 -14.43 -28.43
N MET A 275 -0.84 -15.06 -29.40
CA MET A 275 0.27 -14.45 -30.12
C MET A 275 -0.14 -13.20 -30.91
N LYS A 276 -1.32 -13.26 -31.59
CA LYS A 276 -1.84 -12.11 -32.37
C LYS A 276 -2.22 -10.96 -31.42
N ILE A 277 -2.85 -11.27 -30.28
CA ILE A 277 -3.23 -10.26 -29.28
C ILE A 277 -1.96 -9.60 -28.68
N GLU A 278 -1.00 -10.42 -28.27
CA GLU A 278 0.28 -9.92 -27.70
C GLU A 278 1.04 -9.03 -28.69
N ALA A 279 1.12 -9.43 -29.96
CA ALA A 279 1.74 -8.61 -31.00
C ALA A 279 1.04 -7.26 -31.16
N ALA A 280 -0.30 -7.25 -31.19
CA ALA A 280 -1.09 -6.01 -31.30
C ALA A 280 -0.91 -5.11 -30.06
N ILE A 281 -0.87 -5.68 -28.85
CA ILE A 281 -0.59 -4.96 -27.60
C ILE A 281 0.81 -4.33 -27.64
N ASN A 282 1.82 -5.10 -28.00
CA ASN A 282 3.20 -4.63 -28.04
C ASN A 282 3.37 -3.48 -29.04
N VAL A 283 2.82 -3.59 -30.25
CA VAL A 283 2.89 -2.50 -31.24
C VAL A 283 2.13 -1.27 -30.75
N SER A 284 1.01 -1.46 -30.04
CA SER A 284 0.20 -0.34 -29.55
C SER A 284 0.87 0.44 -28.39
N PHE A 285 1.61 -0.22 -27.53
CA PHE A 285 2.01 0.36 -26.23
C PHE A 285 3.50 0.29 -25.91
N SER A 286 4.34 -0.42 -26.68
CA SER A 286 5.78 -0.59 -26.38
C SER A 286 6.56 0.72 -26.33
N ASN A 287 6.12 1.76 -27.02
CA ASN A 287 6.75 3.09 -27.00
C ASN A 287 6.30 3.98 -25.83
N ALA A 288 5.29 3.58 -25.08
CA ALA A 288 4.77 4.36 -23.94
C ALA A 288 5.84 4.74 -22.90
N PRO A 289 6.80 3.86 -22.55
CA PRO A 289 7.85 4.19 -21.59
C PRO A 289 8.87 5.21 -22.11
N VAL A 290 9.08 5.29 -23.43
CA VAL A 290 10.13 6.10 -24.04
C VAL A 290 9.63 7.46 -24.49
N SER A 291 8.58 7.47 -25.30
CA SER A 291 8.05 8.70 -25.94
C SER A 291 6.68 9.11 -25.38
N GLY A 292 6.01 8.22 -24.65
CA GLY A 292 4.60 8.40 -24.27
C GLY A 292 3.61 8.13 -25.41
N ASP A 293 4.11 7.69 -26.58
CA ASP A 293 3.25 7.40 -27.72
C ASP A 293 2.46 6.12 -27.49
N LEU A 294 1.14 6.22 -27.64
CA LEU A 294 0.18 5.16 -27.50
C LEU A 294 -0.67 5.11 -28.78
N ASN A 295 -0.65 3.99 -29.48
CA ASN A 295 -1.44 3.83 -30.69
C ASN A 295 -2.33 2.58 -30.66
N ALA A 296 -3.50 2.72 -30.09
CA ALA A 296 -4.46 1.63 -29.95
C ALA A 296 -5.12 1.18 -31.28
N SER A 297 -4.82 1.82 -32.41
CA SER A 297 -5.40 1.45 -33.70
C SER A 297 -5.05 0.01 -34.13
N TYR A 298 -3.89 -0.49 -33.69
CA TYR A 298 -3.48 -1.86 -33.99
C TYR A 298 -4.36 -2.92 -33.31
N LEU A 299 -5.00 -2.59 -32.20
CA LEU A 299 -5.95 -3.50 -31.56
C LEU A 299 -7.19 -3.74 -32.41
N SER A 300 -7.56 -2.81 -33.31
CA SER A 300 -8.73 -2.97 -34.20
C SER A 300 -8.59 -4.12 -35.21
N SER A 301 -7.38 -4.70 -35.37
CA SER A 301 -7.14 -5.87 -36.21
C SER A 301 -7.49 -7.21 -35.52
N LEU A 302 -7.87 -7.16 -34.25
CA LEU A 302 -8.24 -8.34 -33.47
C LEU A 302 -9.72 -8.71 -33.71
N ASP A 303 -9.97 -10.02 -33.75
CA ASP A 303 -11.29 -10.55 -34.00
C ASP A 303 -12.13 -10.49 -32.70
N ASP A 304 -13.39 -10.15 -32.78
CA ASP A 304 -14.33 -10.03 -31.65
C ASP A 304 -13.76 -9.18 -30.47
N LEU A 305 -13.07 -8.11 -30.80
CA LEU A 305 -12.40 -7.27 -29.82
C LEU A 305 -13.38 -6.59 -28.85
N SER A 306 -13.17 -6.82 -27.57
CA SER A 306 -13.78 -6.07 -26.47
C SER A 306 -12.65 -5.49 -25.59
N VAL A 307 -12.78 -4.23 -25.20
CA VAL A 307 -11.83 -3.59 -24.27
C VAL A 307 -12.59 -2.96 -23.12
N LYS A 308 -12.28 -3.38 -21.92
CA LYS A 308 -12.81 -2.80 -20.68
C LYS A 308 -11.70 -2.00 -20.01
N VAL A 309 -12.02 -0.79 -19.56
CA VAL A 309 -11.01 0.14 -19.02
C VAL A 309 -11.38 0.57 -17.61
N ILE A 310 -10.39 0.54 -16.72
CA ILE A 310 -10.41 1.28 -15.46
C ILE A 310 -9.38 2.39 -15.58
N ALA A 311 -9.83 3.63 -15.43
CA ALA A 311 -8.94 4.80 -15.42
C ALA A 311 -8.96 5.45 -14.04
N LEU A 312 -7.79 5.64 -13.45
CA LEU A 312 -7.61 6.35 -12.18
C LEU A 312 -6.67 7.53 -12.42
N GLY A 313 -7.11 8.74 -12.03
CA GLY A 313 -6.32 9.97 -12.19
C GLY A 313 -6.38 10.55 -13.61
N GLY A 314 -5.80 11.74 -13.74
CA GLY A 314 -5.87 12.55 -14.96
C GLY A 314 -7.05 13.54 -14.94
N THR A 315 -7.27 14.23 -16.06
CA THR A 315 -8.35 15.23 -16.20
C THR A 315 -9.74 14.62 -16.29
N THR A 316 -9.84 13.31 -16.43
CA THR A 316 -11.11 12.57 -16.43
C THR A 316 -11.32 11.97 -15.04
N SER A 317 -12.43 12.30 -14.40
CA SER A 317 -12.91 11.56 -13.23
C SER A 317 -12.90 10.06 -13.56
N SER A 318 -12.51 9.23 -12.59
CA SER A 318 -12.47 7.77 -12.69
C SER A 318 -13.71 7.24 -13.46
N THR A 319 -13.51 6.87 -14.71
CA THR A 319 -14.59 6.36 -15.57
C THR A 319 -14.33 4.90 -15.83
N PHE A 320 -15.16 4.09 -15.19
CA PHE A 320 -15.28 2.68 -15.53
C PHE A 320 -16.20 2.56 -16.75
N SER A 321 -15.68 2.15 -17.89
CA SER A 321 -16.54 1.92 -19.06
C SER A 321 -15.95 0.84 -19.98
N ALA A 322 -16.84 0.02 -20.55
CA ALA A 322 -16.50 -0.72 -21.76
C ALA A 322 -16.40 0.31 -22.91
N ILE A 323 -15.27 0.37 -23.58
CA ILE A 323 -15.04 1.32 -24.65
C ILE A 323 -14.83 0.60 -26.00
N SER A 324 -15.29 1.23 -27.06
CA SER A 324 -15.00 0.78 -28.43
C SER A 324 -13.53 1.09 -28.81
N ALA A 325 -13.01 0.41 -29.82
CA ALA A 325 -11.65 0.66 -30.33
C ALA A 325 -11.42 2.14 -30.71
N SER A 326 -12.44 2.84 -31.23
CA SER A 326 -12.36 4.28 -31.55
C SER A 326 -12.26 5.16 -30.30
N GLN A 327 -12.99 4.81 -29.23
CA GLN A 327 -12.91 5.50 -27.95
C GLN A 327 -11.56 5.23 -27.26
N LEU A 328 -10.98 4.04 -27.45
CA LEU A 328 -9.65 3.71 -26.96
C LEU A 328 -8.57 4.60 -27.59
N SER A 329 -8.66 4.89 -28.91
CA SER A 329 -7.75 5.83 -29.57
C SER A 329 -7.86 7.25 -28.99
N THR A 330 -9.06 7.73 -28.69
CA THR A 330 -9.26 9.02 -28.03
C THR A 330 -8.69 9.02 -26.61
N LEU A 331 -8.89 7.94 -25.86
CA LEU A 331 -8.33 7.76 -24.52
C LEU A 331 -6.80 7.79 -24.56
N THR A 332 -6.17 7.01 -25.43
CA THR A 332 -4.71 6.96 -25.56
C THR A 332 -4.12 8.30 -25.97
N ASN A 333 -4.76 9.05 -26.85
CA ASN A 333 -4.35 10.40 -27.21
C ASN A 333 -4.42 11.37 -26.01
N THR A 334 -5.44 11.23 -25.15
CA THR A 334 -5.55 12.03 -23.92
C THR A 334 -4.47 11.65 -22.91
N LEU A 335 -4.12 10.35 -22.84
CA LEU A 335 -3.07 9.83 -21.97
C LEU A 335 -1.67 10.29 -22.42
N ALA A 336 -1.43 10.39 -23.71
CA ALA A 336 -0.16 10.82 -24.26
C ALA A 336 0.15 12.29 -23.97
N GLN A 337 -0.81 13.09 -23.52
CA GLN A 337 -0.57 14.47 -23.14
C GLN A 337 0.13 14.56 -21.78
N SER A 338 1.02 15.55 -21.64
CA SER A 338 1.61 15.90 -20.35
C SER A 338 0.51 16.23 -19.32
N ALA A 339 0.68 15.78 -18.10
CA ALA A 339 -0.28 15.99 -17.03
C ALA A 339 0.22 17.08 -16.08
N ASP A 340 -0.73 17.89 -15.58
CA ASP A 340 -0.52 18.73 -14.42
C ASP A 340 -0.33 17.84 -13.18
N LEU A 341 0.57 18.22 -12.28
CA LEU A 341 0.78 17.54 -11.00
C LEU A 341 -0.52 17.42 -10.19
N ASN A 342 -1.39 18.42 -10.28
CA ASN A 342 -2.71 18.43 -9.61
C ASN A 342 -3.68 17.35 -10.13
N ALA A 343 -3.41 16.77 -11.30
CA ALA A 343 -4.24 15.70 -11.86
C ALA A 343 -3.89 14.31 -11.30
N GLY A 344 -2.84 14.21 -10.48
CA GLY A 344 -2.44 12.97 -9.83
C GLY A 344 -3.38 12.56 -8.71
N VAL A 345 -3.80 11.30 -8.70
CA VAL A 345 -4.50 10.67 -7.59
C VAL A 345 -3.59 9.67 -6.88
N PRO A 346 -3.82 9.34 -5.61
CA PRO A 346 -3.07 8.28 -4.95
C PRO A 346 -3.31 6.94 -5.67
N LEU A 347 -2.23 6.29 -6.11
CA LEU A 347 -2.23 5.03 -6.85
C LEU A 347 -1.84 3.83 -5.99
N SER A 348 -0.88 4.04 -5.11
CA SER A 348 -0.37 3.00 -4.21
C SER A 348 0.30 3.65 -3.01
N TYR A 349 0.49 2.86 -1.95
CA TYR A 349 1.17 3.30 -0.75
C TYR A 349 2.09 2.22 -0.20
N VAL A 350 3.10 2.64 0.54
CA VAL A 350 4.07 1.79 1.24
C VAL A 350 3.81 1.86 2.73
N VAL A 351 3.87 0.72 3.40
CA VAL A 351 3.62 0.61 4.84
C VAL A 351 4.88 0.13 5.54
N ARG A 352 5.13 0.70 6.72
CA ARG A 352 6.19 0.26 7.64
C ARG A 352 5.63 0.06 9.03
N THR A 353 6.25 -0.83 9.79
CA THR A 353 5.95 -1.01 11.21
C THR A 353 6.45 0.19 12.01
N VAL A 354 5.68 0.64 13.01
CA VAL A 354 6.10 1.73 13.91
C VAL A 354 7.26 1.29 14.80
N TYR A 355 7.27 0.03 15.27
CA TYR A 355 8.23 -0.47 16.23
C TYR A 355 9.67 -0.49 15.71
N ASN A 356 9.90 -1.04 14.53
CA ASN A 356 11.25 -1.29 14.00
C ASN A 356 11.44 -0.81 12.57
N ASN A 357 10.50 -0.02 12.05
CA ASN A 357 10.54 0.59 10.73
C ASN A 357 10.72 -0.40 9.55
N LYS A 358 10.35 -1.66 9.75
CA LYS A 358 10.42 -2.69 8.70
C LYS A 358 9.32 -2.48 7.68
N LEU A 359 9.67 -2.70 6.40
CA LEU A 359 8.71 -2.73 5.31
C LEU A 359 7.70 -3.86 5.51
N VAL A 360 6.44 -3.53 5.31
CA VAL A 360 5.35 -4.51 5.29
C VAL A 360 5.01 -4.79 3.83
N LYS A 361 4.90 -6.07 3.48
CA LYS A 361 4.51 -6.49 2.14
C LYS A 361 3.00 -6.70 2.07
N ASN A 362 2.39 -6.24 0.98
CA ASN A 362 1.07 -6.67 0.57
C ASN A 362 1.15 -8.15 0.16
N LYS A 363 0.59 -9.03 0.97
CA LYS A 363 0.66 -10.48 0.78
C LYS A 363 -0.64 -10.97 0.18
N LEU A 364 -0.52 -11.65 -0.95
CA LEU A 364 -1.61 -12.33 -1.62
C LEU A 364 -1.35 -13.83 -1.55
N ASP A 365 -2.33 -14.59 -1.10
CA ASP A 365 -2.32 -16.06 -1.05
C ASP A 365 -3.64 -16.52 -1.66
N ILE A 366 -3.58 -16.99 -2.91
CA ILE A 366 -4.76 -17.23 -3.74
C ILE A 366 -4.66 -18.59 -4.39
N GLU A 367 -5.67 -19.42 -4.17
CA GLU A 367 -5.87 -20.69 -4.88
C GLU A 367 -6.87 -20.50 -6.03
N TYR A 368 -6.54 -21.02 -7.20
CA TYR A 368 -7.42 -20.96 -8.36
C TYR A 368 -7.24 -22.14 -9.29
N THR A 369 -8.28 -22.46 -10.07
CA THR A 369 -8.28 -23.55 -11.05
C THR A 369 -8.46 -22.98 -12.46
N ILE A 370 -7.53 -23.31 -13.35
CA ILE A 370 -7.65 -23.07 -14.78
C ILE A 370 -8.32 -24.29 -15.41
N ASN A 371 -9.41 -24.06 -16.14
CA ASN A 371 -10.10 -25.09 -16.92
C ASN A 371 -9.75 -24.89 -18.41
N ASP A 372 -9.01 -25.81 -18.98
CA ASP A 372 -8.63 -25.83 -20.41
C ASP A 372 -9.34 -26.99 -21.09
N CYS A 373 -10.33 -26.67 -21.93
CA CYS A 373 -11.17 -27.66 -22.62
C CYS A 373 -10.93 -27.60 -24.12
N GLN A 374 -10.71 -28.77 -24.73
CA GLN A 374 -10.55 -28.93 -26.18
C GLN A 374 -11.60 -29.90 -26.71
N LEU A 375 -12.24 -29.53 -27.81
CA LEU A 375 -13.13 -30.44 -28.53
C LEU A 375 -12.28 -31.45 -29.32
N VAL A 376 -12.49 -32.72 -29.04
CA VAL A 376 -11.88 -33.83 -29.76
C VAL A 376 -12.98 -34.51 -30.57
N PRO A 377 -12.85 -34.58 -31.92
CA PRO A 377 -13.83 -35.20 -32.80
C PRO A 377 -14.15 -36.65 -32.48
#